data_42ccf66042f51c36275cd7e2e6814d30
#
_entry.id   42ccf66042f51c36275cd7e2e6814d30
#
_cell.length_a   1.000
_cell.length_b   1.000
_cell.length_c   1.000
_cell.angle_alpha   90.00
_cell.angle_beta   90.00
_cell.angle_gamma   90.00
#
_symmetry.space_group_name_H-M   'P 1'
#
loop_
_entity.id
_entity.type
_entity.pdbx_description
1 polymer ?
#
loop_
_entity_poly.entity_id
_entity_poly.type
_entity_poly.pdbx_seq_one_letter_code
_entity_poly.pdbx_strand_id
1 'polypeptide(L)'
;DRGFRGIGRLAALGYCSKLTFETSAISENIGSRIVIDSRKLTQLLTAKDSRDVTITEVLGQVYSIEQYPENSTSHYFRVILDEVDEASGLNDYENVVSYISQNAPVPYDPTAFVWGEEIIKRLYAEGLEIESYNVLISFGNTIKPIYKPYKDHFLVDKGKNIFDSINDIEIIKIQQNNGSVMAITWLGKTNYLGSIYDKSIKGIRLRKGNIQIGDGQTLNAVFKDARFNGWSIGEVFISSTQLIPNARRDNLEKTPAYFTLTEQLQKVATEITREIRAASLRRNRELSEALDKAKVSAQTAVDAIGNGINATDKNRISSDLTIARRSVLQSNVSDESGTYYQDIAFDELDMLIGKMKGITTFKAINTLEGLTNTEKRILEKVFTAILASNASNASAIIDQILLSFTKENKN
;
A
#
# COMPACT_ATOMS: atom_id res chain seq x y z
N ASP A 1 -28.45 9.05 -12.55
CA ASP A 1 -27.93 9.76 -13.76
C ASP A 1 -26.41 9.86 -13.67
N ARG A 2 -25.71 9.06 -14.50
CA ARG A 2 -24.24 8.99 -14.49
C ARG A 2 -23.57 9.93 -15.50
N GLY A 3 -24.34 10.55 -16.40
CA GLY A 3 -23.88 11.44 -17.45
C GLY A 3 -24.57 12.79 -17.44
N PHE A 4 -24.02 13.75 -16.68
CA PHE A 4 -24.68 15.05 -16.50
C PHE A 4 -24.74 15.95 -17.78
N ARG A 5 -23.74 15.85 -18.67
CA ARG A 5 -23.61 16.78 -19.82
C ARG A 5 -23.62 16.10 -21.20
N GLY A 6 -23.64 14.77 -21.28
CA GLY A 6 -23.67 14.01 -22.54
C GLY A 6 -22.42 14.11 -23.42
N ILE A 7 -21.45 14.99 -23.08
CA ILE A 7 -20.26 15.27 -23.90
C ILE A 7 -19.21 14.14 -23.88
N GLY A 8 -19.25 13.24 -22.90
CA GLY A 8 -18.30 12.11 -22.82
C GLY A 8 -18.34 11.19 -24.03
N ARG A 9 -19.49 11.08 -24.73
CA ARG A 9 -19.62 10.28 -25.95
C ARG A 9 -18.79 10.82 -27.09
N LEU A 10 -18.57 12.13 -27.14
CA LEU A 10 -17.82 12.80 -28.17
C LEU A 10 -16.32 12.95 -27.88
N ALA A 11 -15.88 12.59 -26.69
CA ALA A 11 -14.47 12.71 -26.31
C ALA A 11 -13.55 11.90 -27.23
N ALA A 12 -14.02 10.78 -27.76
CA ALA A 12 -13.30 9.93 -28.69
C ALA A 12 -12.90 10.63 -30.01
N LEU A 13 -13.63 11.69 -30.41
CA LEU A 13 -13.33 12.47 -31.63
C LEU A 13 -11.94 13.12 -31.60
N GLY A 14 -11.36 13.35 -30.41
CA GLY A 14 -10.02 13.90 -30.26
C GLY A 14 -8.90 12.87 -30.41
N TYR A 15 -9.23 11.59 -30.54
CA TYR A 15 -8.25 10.49 -30.46
C TYR A 15 -8.26 9.54 -31.66
N CYS A 16 -9.16 9.74 -32.63
CA CYS A 16 -9.28 8.87 -33.81
C CYS A 16 -9.61 9.65 -35.05
N SER A 17 -9.33 9.07 -36.21
CA SER A 17 -9.69 9.68 -37.47
C SER A 17 -11.17 9.53 -37.81
N LYS A 18 -11.79 8.44 -37.38
CA LYS A 18 -13.19 8.14 -37.62
C LYS A 18 -13.80 7.49 -36.39
N LEU A 19 -14.93 8.01 -35.92
CA LEU A 19 -15.70 7.51 -34.82
C LEU A 19 -17.03 6.94 -35.33
N THR A 20 -17.28 5.67 -35.02
CA THR A 20 -18.51 4.98 -35.41
C THR A 20 -19.31 4.55 -34.19
N PHE A 21 -20.60 4.84 -34.19
CA PHE A 21 -21.55 4.28 -33.21
C PHE A 21 -22.46 3.31 -33.96
N GLU A 22 -22.59 2.10 -33.42
CA GLU A 22 -23.54 1.09 -33.89
C GLU A 22 -24.45 0.66 -32.74
N THR A 23 -25.72 0.50 -33.04
CA THR A 23 -26.70 0.06 -32.06
C THR A 23 -27.79 -0.81 -32.67
N SER A 24 -28.25 -1.78 -31.92
CA SER A 24 -29.44 -2.56 -32.21
C SER A 24 -30.24 -2.76 -30.91
N ALA A 25 -31.56 -2.60 -31.01
CA ALA A 25 -32.46 -2.82 -29.89
C ALA A 25 -33.13 -4.19 -30.00
N ILE A 26 -33.38 -4.82 -28.88
CA ILE A 26 -34.08 -6.11 -28.84
C ILE A 26 -35.48 -5.96 -29.48
N SER A 27 -35.88 -6.97 -30.21
CA SER A 27 -37.15 -7.00 -30.97
C SER A 27 -37.23 -6.06 -32.20
N GLU A 28 -36.10 -5.43 -32.58
CA GLU A 28 -36.00 -4.66 -33.83
C GLU A 28 -35.19 -5.44 -34.88
N ASN A 29 -35.65 -5.40 -36.15
CA ASN A 29 -34.93 -6.04 -37.25
C ASN A 29 -33.98 -5.07 -37.99
N ILE A 30 -33.65 -3.97 -37.34
CA ILE A 30 -32.85 -2.87 -37.91
C ILE A 30 -31.76 -2.49 -36.93
N GLY A 31 -30.51 -2.47 -37.40
CA GLY A 31 -29.40 -1.82 -36.74
C GLY A 31 -29.19 -0.41 -37.30
N SER A 32 -28.73 0.51 -36.47
CA SER A 32 -28.39 1.89 -36.89
C SER A 32 -26.91 2.12 -36.70
N ARG A 33 -26.27 2.79 -37.66
CA ARG A 33 -24.86 3.17 -37.63
C ARG A 33 -24.73 4.67 -37.91
N ILE A 34 -23.97 5.35 -37.05
CA ILE A 34 -23.56 6.76 -37.26
C ILE A 34 -22.05 6.76 -37.38
N VAL A 35 -21.54 7.31 -38.45
CA VAL A 35 -20.11 7.48 -38.71
C VAL A 35 -19.77 8.96 -38.69
N ILE A 36 -18.74 9.35 -37.93
CA ILE A 36 -18.27 10.73 -37.82
C ILE A 36 -16.82 10.80 -38.31
N ASP A 37 -16.54 11.64 -39.29
CA ASP A 37 -15.19 11.95 -39.76
C ASP A 37 -14.56 13.01 -38.84
N SER A 38 -13.72 12.56 -37.91
CA SER A 38 -13.08 13.41 -36.90
C SER A 38 -12.02 14.34 -37.52
N ARG A 39 -11.33 13.89 -38.57
CA ARG A 39 -10.32 14.71 -39.25
C ARG A 39 -11.00 15.89 -39.97
N LYS A 40 -12.08 15.61 -40.72
CA LYS A 40 -12.84 16.65 -41.39
C LYS A 40 -13.47 17.62 -40.40
N LEU A 41 -13.99 17.12 -39.28
CA LEU A 41 -14.50 17.97 -38.21
C LEU A 41 -13.41 18.92 -37.68
N THR A 42 -12.23 18.42 -37.38
CA THR A 42 -11.11 19.23 -36.90
C THR A 42 -10.70 20.28 -37.96
N GLN A 43 -10.65 19.90 -39.25
CA GLN A 43 -10.32 20.83 -40.31
C GLN A 43 -11.36 21.97 -40.42
N LEU A 44 -12.64 21.65 -40.34
CA LEU A 44 -13.70 22.66 -40.38
C LEU A 44 -13.69 23.60 -39.18
N LEU A 45 -13.41 23.08 -37.97
CA LEU A 45 -13.35 23.89 -36.77
C LEU A 45 -12.08 24.77 -36.68
N THR A 46 -11.01 24.41 -37.37
CA THR A 46 -9.74 25.16 -37.36
C THR A 46 -9.60 26.09 -38.61
N ALA A 47 -10.46 26.00 -39.57
CA ALA A 47 -10.44 26.85 -40.77
C ALA A 47 -10.64 28.33 -40.39
N LYS A 48 -9.86 29.24 -40.99
CA LYS A 48 -9.89 30.68 -40.71
C LYS A 48 -11.26 31.34 -40.99
N ASP A 49 -12.03 30.77 -41.92
CA ASP A 49 -13.36 31.27 -42.38
C ASP A 49 -14.54 30.56 -41.66
N SER A 50 -14.29 29.86 -40.58
CA SER A 50 -15.31 29.07 -39.84
C SER A 50 -16.35 29.92 -39.08
N ARG A 51 -16.21 31.24 -39.05
CA ARG A 51 -17.05 32.14 -38.23
C ARG A 51 -18.50 32.22 -38.67
N ASP A 52 -18.79 31.95 -39.93
CA ASP A 52 -20.13 32.09 -40.53
C ASP A 52 -20.82 30.73 -40.80
N VAL A 53 -20.20 29.62 -40.39
CA VAL A 53 -20.77 28.28 -40.62
C VAL A 53 -21.57 27.86 -39.41
N THR A 54 -22.80 27.44 -39.58
CA THR A 54 -23.64 26.93 -38.50
C THR A 54 -23.22 25.53 -38.08
N ILE A 55 -23.49 25.16 -36.82
CA ILE A 55 -23.19 23.80 -36.31
C ILE A 55 -23.92 22.71 -37.14
N THR A 56 -25.11 23.01 -37.66
CA THR A 56 -25.87 22.10 -38.50
C THR A 56 -25.19 21.83 -39.84
N GLU A 57 -24.60 22.84 -40.44
CA GLU A 57 -23.84 22.71 -41.72
C GLU A 57 -22.55 21.93 -41.48
N VAL A 58 -21.85 22.18 -40.38
CA VAL A 58 -20.64 21.40 -40.01
C VAL A 58 -21.02 19.95 -39.82
N LEU A 59 -22.02 19.67 -38.98
CA LEU A 59 -22.47 18.31 -38.72
C LEU A 59 -22.89 17.60 -40.02
N GLY A 60 -23.71 18.24 -40.89
CA GLY A 60 -24.12 17.64 -42.13
C GLY A 60 -23.00 17.25 -43.09
N GLN A 61 -21.80 17.84 -42.92
CA GLN A 61 -20.62 17.50 -43.72
C GLN A 61 -19.76 16.38 -43.14
N VAL A 62 -19.86 16.12 -41.83
CA VAL A 62 -18.91 15.24 -41.13
C VAL A 62 -19.53 13.93 -40.67
N TYR A 63 -20.85 13.79 -40.63
CA TYR A 63 -21.47 12.54 -40.22
C TYR A 63 -22.35 11.94 -41.33
N SER A 64 -22.48 10.62 -41.29
CA SER A 64 -23.46 9.87 -42.07
C SER A 64 -24.23 8.93 -41.13
N ILE A 65 -25.51 8.72 -41.46
CA ILE A 65 -26.38 7.76 -40.77
C ILE A 65 -26.85 6.75 -41.79
N GLU A 66 -26.75 5.48 -41.43
CA GLU A 66 -27.28 4.37 -42.23
C GLU A 66 -28.03 3.39 -41.32
N GLN A 67 -29.02 2.73 -41.92
CA GLN A 67 -29.70 1.60 -41.29
C GLN A 67 -29.40 0.34 -42.09
N TYR A 68 -29.27 -0.77 -41.39
CA TYR A 68 -29.00 -2.08 -41.98
C TYR A 68 -29.86 -3.15 -41.34
N PRO A 69 -30.17 -4.25 -42.07
CA PRO A 69 -30.88 -5.38 -41.51
C PRO A 69 -30.09 -6.03 -40.34
N GLU A 70 -30.78 -6.29 -39.25
CA GLU A 70 -30.20 -6.91 -38.07
C GLU A 70 -31.16 -7.97 -37.50
N ASN A 71 -30.63 -8.93 -36.74
CA ASN A 71 -31.45 -9.94 -36.09
C ASN A 71 -32.23 -9.33 -34.91
N SER A 72 -33.54 -9.65 -34.81
CA SER A 72 -34.41 -9.16 -33.75
C SER A 72 -33.99 -9.58 -32.34
N THR A 73 -33.11 -10.57 -32.22
CA THR A 73 -32.51 -10.97 -30.93
C THR A 73 -31.23 -10.20 -30.56
N SER A 74 -30.71 -9.41 -31.50
CA SER A 74 -29.50 -8.62 -31.29
C SER A 74 -29.80 -7.41 -30.41
N HIS A 75 -28.97 -7.21 -29.38
CA HIS A 75 -29.05 -6.05 -28.51
C HIS A 75 -27.64 -5.60 -28.14
N TYR A 76 -27.18 -4.50 -28.71
CA TYR A 76 -25.85 -3.97 -28.45
C TYR A 76 -25.75 -2.47 -28.69
N PHE A 77 -24.77 -1.88 -28.05
CA PHE A 77 -24.24 -0.57 -28.40
C PHE A 77 -22.74 -0.69 -28.56
N ARG A 78 -22.21 -0.35 -29.73
CA ARG A 78 -20.80 -0.47 -30.10
C ARG A 78 -20.24 0.90 -30.45
N VAL A 79 -19.05 1.19 -29.95
CA VAL A 79 -18.28 2.38 -30.31
C VAL A 79 -16.96 1.90 -30.93
N ILE A 80 -16.67 2.37 -32.15
CA ILE A 80 -15.49 1.98 -32.90
C ILE A 80 -14.68 3.23 -33.18
N LEU A 81 -13.40 3.16 -32.82
CA LEU A 81 -12.43 4.22 -33.11
C LEU A 81 -11.44 3.66 -34.12
N ASP A 82 -11.49 4.21 -35.35
CA ASP A 82 -10.59 3.83 -36.45
C ASP A 82 -9.41 4.80 -36.51
N GLU A 83 -8.22 4.27 -36.78
CA GLU A 83 -6.96 5.02 -36.87
C GLU A 83 -6.72 5.87 -35.61
N VAL A 84 -6.64 5.19 -34.49
CA VAL A 84 -6.39 5.82 -33.18
C VAL A 84 -5.00 6.43 -33.14
N ASP A 85 -4.92 7.66 -32.64
CA ASP A 85 -3.65 8.37 -32.47
C ASP A 85 -2.74 7.61 -31.47
N GLU A 86 -1.51 7.32 -31.89
CA GLU A 86 -0.52 6.63 -31.06
C GLU A 86 -0.21 7.41 -29.75
N ALA A 87 -0.23 8.74 -29.81
CA ALA A 87 -0.01 9.58 -28.63
C ALA A 87 -1.16 9.51 -27.60
N SER A 88 -2.32 8.95 -27.96
CA SER A 88 -3.47 8.80 -27.06
C SER A 88 -3.25 7.81 -25.93
N GLY A 89 -2.32 6.83 -26.11
CA GLY A 89 -2.14 5.70 -25.21
C GLY A 89 -3.27 4.66 -25.25
N LEU A 90 -4.28 4.82 -26.12
CA LEU A 90 -5.39 3.85 -26.27
C LEU A 90 -4.97 2.55 -26.94
N ASN A 91 -3.83 2.54 -27.64
CA ASN A 91 -3.22 1.35 -28.24
C ASN A 91 -2.35 0.55 -27.24
N ASP A 92 -2.09 1.09 -26.06
CA ASP A 92 -1.34 0.40 -25.00
C ASP A 92 -2.31 -0.37 -24.10
N TYR A 93 -2.22 -1.70 -24.18
CA TYR A 93 -3.08 -2.61 -23.41
C TYR A 93 -3.00 -2.37 -21.91
N GLU A 94 -1.80 -2.25 -21.33
CA GLU A 94 -1.59 -2.10 -19.90
C GLU A 94 -2.13 -0.75 -19.39
N ASN A 95 -1.96 0.32 -20.16
CA ASN A 95 -2.53 1.63 -19.87
C ASN A 95 -4.07 1.58 -19.87
N VAL A 96 -4.67 0.94 -20.86
CA VAL A 96 -6.14 0.80 -20.96
C VAL A 96 -6.68 -0.04 -19.80
N VAL A 97 -6.05 -1.19 -19.49
CA VAL A 97 -6.42 -2.03 -18.33
C VAL A 97 -6.32 -1.22 -17.03
N SER A 98 -5.20 -0.54 -16.82
CA SER A 98 -4.96 0.29 -15.63
C SER A 98 -5.99 1.41 -15.50
N TYR A 99 -6.31 2.08 -16.60
CA TYR A 99 -7.32 3.15 -16.61
C TYR A 99 -8.72 2.63 -16.29
N ILE A 100 -9.16 1.54 -16.94
CA ILE A 100 -10.50 0.97 -16.74
C ILE A 100 -10.63 0.42 -15.32
N SER A 101 -9.63 -0.30 -14.82
CA SER A 101 -9.63 -0.88 -13.47
C SER A 101 -9.80 0.16 -12.36
N GLN A 102 -9.25 1.36 -12.55
CA GLN A 102 -9.36 2.45 -11.59
C GLN A 102 -10.66 3.25 -11.73
N ASN A 103 -11.06 3.55 -12.98
CA ASN A 103 -12.10 4.54 -13.26
C ASN A 103 -13.49 3.94 -13.48
N ALA A 104 -13.59 2.77 -14.11
CA ALA A 104 -14.87 2.16 -14.43
C ALA A 104 -15.56 1.53 -13.19
N PRO A 105 -16.88 1.32 -13.24
CA PRO A 105 -17.63 0.67 -12.17
C PRO A 105 -17.49 -0.86 -12.24
N VAL A 106 -16.25 -1.34 -12.14
CA VAL A 106 -15.92 -2.76 -12.12
C VAL A 106 -15.94 -3.32 -10.70
N PRO A 107 -16.17 -4.64 -10.51
CA PRO A 107 -16.15 -5.28 -9.19
C PRO A 107 -14.73 -5.36 -8.61
N TYR A 108 -14.63 -5.67 -7.32
CA TYR A 108 -13.38 -6.10 -6.70
C TYR A 108 -13.01 -7.50 -7.18
N ASP A 109 -11.70 -7.79 -7.26
CA ASP A 109 -11.21 -9.13 -7.59
C ASP A 109 -11.35 -10.05 -6.36
N PRO A 110 -12.21 -11.08 -6.41
CA PRO A 110 -12.44 -11.96 -5.26
C PRO A 110 -11.23 -12.83 -4.91
N THR A 111 -10.26 -12.96 -5.83
CA THR A 111 -9.05 -13.77 -5.63
C THR A 111 -7.86 -12.97 -5.12
N ALA A 112 -7.79 -11.69 -5.45
CA ALA A 112 -6.68 -10.81 -5.11
C ALA A 112 -7.00 -9.88 -3.92
N PHE A 113 -8.29 -9.69 -3.60
CA PHE A 113 -8.76 -8.75 -2.59
C PHE A 113 -9.93 -9.35 -1.78
N VAL A 114 -9.60 -10.06 -0.70
CA VAL A 114 -10.59 -10.76 0.14
C VAL A 114 -11.57 -9.81 0.84
N TRP A 115 -11.17 -8.56 1.07
CA TRP A 115 -11.99 -7.53 1.71
C TRP A 115 -13.14 -7.02 0.81
N GLY A 116 -13.09 -7.29 -0.49
CA GLY A 116 -14.04 -6.74 -1.45
C GLY A 116 -15.49 -7.06 -1.14
N GLU A 117 -15.78 -8.32 -0.81
CA GLU A 117 -17.14 -8.77 -0.45
C GLU A 117 -17.62 -8.14 0.87
N GLU A 118 -16.75 -8.08 1.88
CA GLU A 118 -17.05 -7.49 3.17
C GLU A 118 -17.31 -5.97 3.06
N ILE A 119 -16.55 -5.27 2.22
CA ILE A 119 -16.77 -3.84 1.93
C ILE A 119 -18.17 -3.64 1.33
N ILE A 120 -18.54 -4.40 0.30
CA ILE A 120 -19.87 -4.31 -0.34
C ILE A 120 -20.98 -4.55 0.67
N LYS A 121 -20.87 -5.60 1.49
CA LYS A 121 -21.83 -5.95 2.53
C LYS A 121 -21.99 -4.84 3.57
N ARG A 122 -20.87 -4.30 4.09
CA ARG A 122 -20.92 -3.22 5.09
C ARG A 122 -21.48 -1.92 4.48
N LEU A 123 -21.11 -1.56 3.25
CA LEU A 123 -21.67 -0.38 2.58
C LEU A 123 -23.15 -0.52 2.32
N TYR A 124 -23.63 -1.70 1.94
CA TYR A 124 -25.04 -1.99 1.79
C TYR A 124 -25.82 -1.86 3.11
N ALA A 125 -25.27 -2.36 4.22
CA ALA A 125 -25.84 -2.21 5.55
C ALA A 125 -25.97 -0.72 5.98
N GLU A 126 -25.11 0.16 5.45
CA GLU A 126 -25.15 1.59 5.66
C GLU A 126 -26.08 2.34 4.68
N GLY A 127 -26.79 1.60 3.82
CA GLY A 127 -27.75 2.13 2.84
C GLY A 127 -27.13 2.55 1.50
N LEU A 128 -25.92 2.08 1.17
CA LEU A 128 -25.26 2.34 -0.10
C LEU A 128 -25.14 1.06 -0.94
N GLU A 129 -25.92 0.99 -2.02
CA GLU A 129 -25.77 -0.04 -3.03
C GLU A 129 -24.75 0.40 -4.10
N ILE A 130 -23.75 -0.45 -4.34
CA ILE A 130 -22.70 -0.21 -5.34
C ILE A 130 -22.98 -1.10 -6.55
N GLU A 131 -23.41 -0.47 -7.63
CA GLU A 131 -23.53 -1.17 -8.91
C GLU A 131 -22.14 -1.40 -9.52
N SER A 132 -21.92 -2.60 -10.02
CA SER A 132 -20.72 -2.96 -10.79
C SER A 132 -21.12 -3.73 -12.05
N TYR A 133 -20.27 -3.66 -13.06
CA TYR A 133 -20.47 -4.29 -14.35
C TYR A 133 -19.29 -5.20 -14.68
N ASN A 134 -19.60 -6.32 -15.31
CA ASN A 134 -18.58 -7.21 -15.87
C ASN A 134 -18.00 -6.58 -17.12
N VAL A 135 -16.79 -6.09 -17.02
CA VAL A 135 -16.02 -5.53 -18.14
C VAL A 135 -14.98 -6.54 -18.56
N LEU A 136 -14.99 -6.89 -19.83
CA LEU A 136 -13.99 -7.74 -20.46
C LEU A 136 -13.14 -6.90 -21.39
N ILE A 137 -11.83 -7.12 -21.38
CA ILE A 137 -10.93 -6.56 -22.37
C ILE A 137 -10.39 -7.67 -23.26
N SER A 138 -10.46 -7.44 -24.58
CA SER A 138 -9.94 -8.35 -25.58
C SER A 138 -8.75 -7.71 -26.30
N PHE A 139 -7.64 -8.43 -26.37
CA PHE A 139 -6.45 -8.03 -27.11
C PHE A 139 -5.88 -9.24 -27.84
N GLY A 140 -5.93 -9.21 -29.16
CA GLY A 140 -5.67 -10.37 -29.98
C GLY A 140 -6.62 -11.52 -29.61
N ASN A 141 -6.07 -12.67 -29.26
CA ASN A 141 -6.84 -13.86 -28.88
C ASN A 141 -7.09 -13.96 -27.36
N THR A 142 -6.68 -12.97 -26.59
CA THR A 142 -6.81 -12.99 -25.12
C THR A 142 -8.01 -12.17 -24.68
N ILE A 143 -8.89 -12.75 -23.86
CA ILE A 143 -10.02 -12.06 -23.23
C ILE A 143 -9.85 -12.19 -21.72
N LYS A 144 -9.85 -11.06 -21.00
CA LYS A 144 -9.71 -11.03 -19.54
C LYS A 144 -10.77 -10.14 -18.89
N PRO A 145 -11.33 -10.56 -17.74
CA PRO A 145 -12.15 -9.69 -16.92
C PRO A 145 -11.29 -8.60 -16.27
N ILE A 146 -11.89 -7.43 -16.08
CA ILE A 146 -11.26 -6.30 -15.40
C ILE A 146 -11.91 -6.12 -14.04
N TYR A 147 -11.06 -5.97 -13.03
CA TYR A 147 -11.43 -5.73 -11.65
C TYR A 147 -10.80 -4.43 -11.14
N LYS A 148 -11.29 -3.93 -10.00
CA LYS A 148 -10.61 -2.85 -9.27
C LYS A 148 -9.20 -3.31 -8.88
N PRO A 149 -8.19 -2.41 -8.84
CA PRO A 149 -6.78 -2.80 -8.71
C PRO A 149 -6.36 -3.18 -7.29
N TYR A 150 -7.29 -3.21 -6.32
CA TYR A 150 -7.00 -3.47 -4.91
C TYR A 150 -6.47 -4.88 -4.67
N LYS A 151 -5.57 -4.99 -3.69
CA LYS A 151 -4.98 -6.23 -3.20
C LYS A 151 -4.85 -6.19 -1.69
N ASP A 152 -4.85 -7.35 -1.04
CA ASP A 152 -4.70 -7.45 0.41
C ASP A 152 -3.31 -7.01 0.90
N HIS A 153 -2.29 -7.29 0.09
CA HIS A 153 -0.89 -6.93 0.35
C HIS A 153 -0.38 -6.01 -0.74
N PHE A 154 0.35 -4.99 -0.37
CA PHE A 154 0.88 -4.01 -1.30
C PHE A 154 2.25 -3.49 -0.88
N LEU A 155 3.07 -3.15 -1.86
CA LEU A 155 4.42 -2.64 -1.68
C LEU A 155 4.41 -1.20 -1.17
N VAL A 156 5.20 -0.90 -0.13
CA VAL A 156 5.41 0.45 0.41
C VAL A 156 6.85 0.94 0.21
N ASP A 157 7.83 0.04 0.16
CA ASP A 157 9.21 0.36 -0.15
C ASP A 157 9.78 -0.67 -1.14
N LYS A 158 10.05 -0.21 -2.38
CA LYS A 158 10.60 -1.06 -3.43
C LYS A 158 12.07 -1.42 -3.18
N GLY A 159 12.85 -0.50 -2.62
CA GLY A 159 14.28 -0.70 -2.39
C GLY A 159 14.53 -1.80 -1.34
N LYS A 160 13.72 -1.82 -0.29
CA LYS A 160 13.80 -2.79 0.82
C LYS A 160 12.81 -3.97 0.66
N ASN A 161 11.98 -3.97 -0.38
CA ASN A 161 10.94 -4.97 -0.62
C ASN A 161 9.96 -5.12 0.57
N ILE A 162 9.56 -3.97 1.18
CA ILE A 162 8.66 -3.95 2.32
C ILE A 162 7.22 -3.91 1.84
N PHE A 163 6.41 -4.84 2.34
CA PHE A 163 4.97 -4.92 2.09
C PHE A 163 4.18 -4.55 3.34
N ASP A 164 3.06 -3.87 3.14
CA ASP A 164 2.02 -3.67 4.15
C ASP A 164 0.77 -4.44 3.74
N SER A 165 -0.19 -4.56 4.64
CA SER A 165 -1.43 -5.29 4.42
C SER A 165 -2.61 -4.57 5.06
N ILE A 166 -3.80 -4.82 4.53
CA ILE A 166 -5.05 -4.41 5.15
C ILE A 166 -5.39 -5.42 6.24
N ASN A 167 -5.53 -4.94 7.48
CA ASN A 167 -5.81 -5.74 8.66
C ASN A 167 -7.29 -5.67 9.09
N ASP A 168 -7.98 -4.59 8.71
CA ASP A 168 -9.41 -4.36 8.96
C ASP A 168 -9.94 -3.28 8.00
N ILE A 169 -11.26 -3.18 7.90
CA ILE A 169 -11.97 -2.15 7.14
C ILE A 169 -12.82 -1.31 8.09
N GLU A 170 -12.68 -0.01 8.00
CA GLU A 170 -13.54 0.95 8.68
C GLU A 170 -14.53 1.57 7.69
N ILE A 171 -15.82 1.65 8.09
CA ILE A 171 -16.86 2.36 7.32
C ILE A 171 -17.23 3.63 8.07
N ILE A 172 -17.20 4.77 7.37
CA ILE A 172 -17.52 6.08 7.93
C ILE A 172 -18.61 6.74 7.10
N LYS A 173 -19.71 7.15 7.76
CA LYS A 173 -20.73 8.00 7.15
C LYS A 173 -20.33 9.47 7.26
N ILE A 174 -20.35 10.15 6.15
CA ILE A 174 -20.08 11.59 6.06
C ILE A 174 -21.43 12.29 5.91
N GLN A 175 -21.78 13.07 6.92
CA GLN A 175 -23.10 13.68 7.04
C GLN A 175 -23.02 15.20 7.08
N GLN A 176 -24.10 15.85 6.63
CA GLN A 176 -24.34 17.28 6.90
C GLN A 176 -24.80 17.49 8.35
N ASN A 177 -24.80 18.75 8.78
CA ASN A 177 -25.26 19.12 10.12
C ASN A 177 -26.72 18.73 10.38
N ASN A 178 -27.54 18.59 9.34
CA ASN A 178 -28.94 18.15 9.42
C ASN A 178 -29.10 16.62 9.45
N GLY A 179 -28.01 15.85 9.51
CA GLY A 179 -28.00 14.40 9.55
C GLY A 179 -28.10 13.72 8.18
N SER A 180 -28.29 14.46 7.07
CA SER A 180 -28.36 13.83 5.74
C SER A 180 -26.99 13.30 5.31
N VAL A 181 -26.96 12.07 4.75
CA VAL A 181 -25.73 11.41 4.30
C VAL A 181 -25.27 12.04 2.99
N MET A 182 -24.04 12.54 2.96
CA MET A 182 -23.41 13.09 1.76
C MET A 182 -22.57 12.06 1.02
N ALA A 183 -21.87 11.24 1.76
CA ALA A 183 -21.00 10.20 1.25
C ALA A 183 -20.82 9.09 2.30
N ILE A 184 -20.44 7.91 1.85
CA ILE A 184 -20.00 6.81 2.70
C ILE A 184 -18.62 6.40 2.23
N THR A 185 -17.71 6.20 3.17
CA THR A 185 -16.34 5.82 2.86
C THR A 185 -15.97 4.49 3.49
N TRP A 186 -15.17 3.70 2.80
CA TRP A 186 -14.39 2.65 3.44
C TRP A 186 -12.92 3.02 3.47
N LEU A 187 -12.26 2.68 4.56
CA LEU A 187 -10.84 2.87 4.77
C LEU A 187 -10.21 1.55 5.20
N GLY A 188 -9.13 1.16 4.53
CA GLY A 188 -8.30 0.04 4.96
C GLY A 188 -7.43 0.44 6.14
N LYS A 189 -7.56 -0.26 7.26
CA LYS A 189 -6.64 -0.16 8.39
C LYS A 189 -5.43 -1.02 8.11
N THR A 190 -4.25 -0.40 8.13
CA THR A 190 -2.96 -1.04 7.82
C THR A 190 -1.97 -0.84 8.97
N ASN A 191 -0.75 -1.34 8.84
CA ASN A 191 0.30 -1.05 9.80
C ASN A 191 0.97 0.31 9.55
N TYR A 192 0.60 0.98 8.46
CA TYR A 192 1.17 2.27 8.03
C TYR A 192 2.70 2.24 7.96
N LEU A 193 3.26 1.22 7.31
CA LEU A 193 4.71 1.01 7.21
C LEU A 193 5.39 2.01 6.26
N GLY A 194 4.63 2.61 5.35
CA GLY A 194 5.14 3.59 4.41
C GLY A 194 4.09 4.12 3.44
N SER A 195 4.51 4.98 2.53
CA SER A 195 3.67 5.43 1.42
C SER A 195 3.47 4.29 0.41
N ILE A 196 2.24 4.03 0.01
CA ILE A 196 1.90 2.98 -0.97
C ILE A 196 2.64 3.25 -2.28
N TYR A 197 3.34 2.25 -2.81
CA TYR A 197 4.13 2.38 -4.03
C TYR A 197 3.26 2.34 -5.29
N ASP A 198 2.29 1.41 -5.34
CA ASP A 198 1.38 1.24 -6.48
C ASP A 198 0.41 2.42 -6.60
N LYS A 199 0.60 3.23 -7.66
CA LYS A 199 -0.23 4.42 -7.92
C LYS A 199 -1.70 4.08 -8.18
N SER A 200 -2.00 2.86 -8.60
CA SER A 200 -3.37 2.44 -8.92
C SER A 200 -4.26 2.30 -7.67
N ILE A 201 -3.65 2.09 -6.49
CA ILE A 201 -4.37 1.94 -5.20
C ILE A 201 -3.99 3.01 -4.18
N LYS A 202 -2.93 3.77 -4.45
CA LYS A 202 -2.40 4.82 -3.57
C LYS A 202 -3.41 5.95 -3.39
N GLY A 203 -3.71 6.28 -2.13
CA GLY A 203 -4.60 7.38 -1.76
C GLY A 203 -6.08 6.98 -1.74
N ILE A 204 -6.86 7.79 -1.05
CA ILE A 204 -8.32 7.62 -0.96
C ILE A 204 -8.95 8.11 -2.26
N ARG A 205 -9.77 7.27 -2.90
CA ARG A 205 -10.40 7.54 -4.19
C ARG A 205 -11.80 8.12 -4.00
N LEU A 206 -12.15 9.11 -4.82
CA LEU A 206 -13.49 9.71 -4.84
C LEU A 206 -14.33 9.04 -5.93
N ARG A 207 -15.56 8.60 -5.61
CA ARG A 207 -16.46 7.93 -6.56
C ARG A 207 -17.88 8.47 -6.51
N LYS A 208 -18.53 8.49 -7.66
CA LYS A 208 -19.98 8.69 -7.78
C LYS A 208 -20.57 7.64 -8.72
N GLY A 209 -21.57 6.89 -8.24
CA GLY A 209 -22.13 5.75 -8.98
C GLY A 209 -21.06 4.72 -9.35
N ASN A 210 -20.13 4.45 -8.46
CA ASN A 210 -18.96 3.58 -8.62
C ASN A 210 -17.98 3.98 -9.74
N ILE A 211 -18.14 5.17 -10.34
CA ILE A 211 -17.17 5.74 -11.31
C ILE A 211 -16.26 6.70 -10.56
N GLN A 212 -14.94 6.56 -10.76
CA GLN A 212 -13.95 7.43 -10.13
C GLN A 212 -14.07 8.87 -10.61
N ILE A 213 -13.84 9.81 -9.70
CA ILE A 213 -13.71 11.25 -9.96
C ILE A 213 -12.27 11.62 -9.66
N GLY A 214 -11.58 12.18 -10.63
CA GLY A 214 -10.15 12.48 -10.53
C GLY A 214 -9.29 11.25 -10.40
N ASP A 215 -8.28 11.33 -9.53
CA ASP A 215 -7.30 10.27 -9.30
C ASP A 215 -7.03 10.05 -7.79
N GLY A 216 -5.97 9.31 -7.45
CA GLY A 216 -5.56 9.09 -6.06
C GLY A 216 -5.07 10.34 -5.33
N GLN A 217 -4.83 11.43 -6.03
CA GLN A 217 -4.37 12.71 -5.47
C GLN A 217 -5.51 13.72 -5.27
N THR A 218 -6.70 13.45 -5.81
CA THR A 218 -7.86 14.37 -5.78
C THR A 218 -8.19 14.82 -4.35
N LEU A 219 -8.04 13.95 -3.37
CA LEU A 219 -8.27 14.25 -1.95
C LEU A 219 -7.01 14.70 -1.18
N ASN A 220 -5.88 14.97 -1.86
CA ASN A 220 -4.68 15.48 -1.18
C ASN A 220 -4.94 16.76 -0.40
N ALA A 221 -5.78 17.66 -0.93
CA ALA A 221 -6.10 18.95 -0.32
C ALA A 221 -6.91 18.86 0.99
N VAL A 222 -7.52 17.71 1.31
CA VAL A 222 -8.22 17.54 2.60
C VAL A 222 -7.25 17.19 3.75
N PHE A 223 -6.03 16.75 3.43
CA PHE A 223 -4.98 16.49 4.41
C PHE A 223 -4.16 17.75 4.66
N LYS A 224 -3.85 18.06 5.93
CA LYS A 224 -2.93 19.16 6.28
C LYS A 224 -1.54 18.95 5.66
N ASP A 225 -1.12 17.70 5.53
CA ASP A 225 0.07 17.28 4.84
C ASP A 225 -0.35 16.20 3.81
N ALA A 226 -0.30 16.60 2.54
CA ALA A 226 -0.79 15.83 1.41
C ALA A 226 -0.18 14.42 1.28
N ARG A 227 1.06 14.23 1.77
CA ARG A 227 1.74 12.92 1.71
C ARG A 227 1.00 11.82 2.48
N PHE A 228 0.24 12.16 3.54
CA PHE A 228 -0.49 11.16 4.32
C PHE A 228 -1.68 10.54 3.56
N ASN A 229 -2.23 11.23 2.56
CA ASN A 229 -3.15 10.56 1.64
C ASN A 229 -2.48 9.36 0.96
N GLY A 230 -1.21 9.50 0.56
CA GLY A 230 -0.46 8.42 -0.08
C GLY A 230 -0.11 7.23 0.84
N TRP A 231 -0.37 7.31 2.13
CA TRP A 231 -0.25 6.22 3.12
C TRP A 231 -1.57 5.50 3.35
N SER A 232 -2.63 6.00 2.75
CA SER A 232 -4.00 5.56 2.98
C SER A 232 -4.55 4.82 1.76
N ILE A 233 -5.45 3.89 1.98
CA ILE A 233 -6.17 3.13 0.97
C ILE A 233 -7.66 3.15 1.31
N GLY A 234 -8.51 3.43 0.32
CA GLY A 234 -9.95 3.50 0.52
C GLY A 234 -10.70 4.19 -0.61
N GLU A 235 -12.01 4.27 -0.47
CA GLU A 235 -12.89 4.95 -1.42
C GLU A 235 -13.98 5.73 -0.70
N VAL A 236 -14.26 6.94 -1.18
CA VAL A 236 -15.37 7.80 -0.76
C VAL A 236 -16.45 7.75 -1.84
N PHE A 237 -17.58 7.18 -1.53
CA PHE A 237 -18.74 7.08 -2.44
C PHE A 237 -19.73 8.21 -2.16
N ILE A 238 -19.88 9.09 -3.12
CA ILE A 238 -20.83 10.21 -3.08
C ILE A 238 -22.26 9.69 -3.26
N SER A 239 -23.11 9.90 -2.25
CA SER A 239 -24.55 9.58 -2.28
C SER A 239 -25.43 10.81 -2.55
N SER A 240 -24.99 12.01 -2.12
CA SER A 240 -25.76 13.24 -2.31
C SER A 240 -25.87 13.65 -3.79
N THR A 241 -27.09 14.03 -4.20
CA THR A 241 -27.36 14.59 -5.53
C THR A 241 -26.83 16.01 -5.71
N GLN A 242 -26.56 16.75 -4.63
CA GLN A 242 -26.01 18.10 -4.64
C GLN A 242 -24.50 18.13 -4.98
N LEU A 243 -23.83 17.00 -4.87
CA LEU A 243 -22.43 16.83 -5.20
C LEU A 243 -22.29 16.32 -6.65
N ILE A 244 -21.94 17.22 -7.55
CA ILE A 244 -21.91 16.97 -8.98
C ILE A 244 -20.46 16.99 -9.46
N PRO A 245 -20.01 15.98 -10.24
CA PRO A 245 -18.71 16.02 -10.89
C PRO A 245 -18.61 17.21 -11.85
N ASN A 246 -17.45 17.86 -11.90
CA ASN A 246 -17.19 18.91 -12.88
C ASN A 246 -17.11 18.35 -14.32
N ALA A 247 -17.00 19.23 -15.32
CA ALA A 247 -17.01 18.84 -16.72
C ALA A 247 -15.89 17.88 -17.11
N ARG A 248 -14.70 18.01 -16.48
CA ARG A 248 -13.53 17.13 -16.72
C ARG A 248 -13.58 15.82 -15.93
N ARG A 249 -14.47 15.72 -14.92
CA ARG A 249 -14.51 14.65 -13.94
C ARG A 249 -13.22 14.47 -13.13
N ASP A 250 -12.40 15.51 -13.05
CA ASP A 250 -11.20 15.52 -12.22
C ASP A 250 -11.48 15.96 -10.77
N ASN A 251 -12.66 16.57 -10.51
CA ASN A 251 -13.15 16.96 -9.20
C ASN A 251 -14.67 17.14 -9.20
N LEU A 252 -15.23 17.60 -8.08
CA LEU A 252 -16.61 18.05 -7.95
C LEU A 252 -16.72 19.55 -8.26
N GLU A 253 -17.91 20.00 -8.66
CA GLU A 253 -18.25 21.42 -8.79
C GLU A 253 -18.19 22.06 -7.40
N LYS A 254 -17.60 23.26 -7.30
CA LYS A 254 -17.42 24.02 -6.05
C LYS A 254 -18.72 24.66 -5.59
N THR A 255 -19.64 23.84 -5.10
CA THR A 255 -20.94 24.24 -4.52
C THR A 255 -20.82 24.36 -2.98
N PRO A 256 -21.79 24.93 -2.28
CA PRO A 256 -21.84 24.89 -0.81
C PRO A 256 -21.73 23.47 -0.26
N ALA A 257 -22.37 22.46 -0.91
CA ALA A 257 -22.26 21.06 -0.53
C ALA A 257 -20.83 20.51 -0.66
N TYR A 258 -20.07 20.94 -1.67
CA TYR A 258 -18.65 20.60 -1.83
C TYR A 258 -17.82 21.06 -0.64
N PHE A 259 -18.00 22.31 -0.18
CA PHE A 259 -17.24 22.83 0.95
C PHE A 259 -17.60 22.11 2.25
N THR A 260 -18.89 21.78 2.47
CA THR A 260 -19.30 20.97 3.61
C THR A 260 -18.68 19.56 3.56
N LEU A 261 -18.69 18.89 2.40
CA LEU A 261 -18.04 17.60 2.23
C LEU A 261 -16.54 17.68 2.55
N THR A 262 -15.87 18.70 2.01
CA THR A 262 -14.42 18.92 2.23
C THR A 262 -14.11 19.10 3.71
N GLU A 263 -14.90 19.89 4.45
CA GLU A 263 -14.72 20.07 5.89
C GLU A 263 -14.86 18.75 6.66
N GLN A 264 -15.85 17.94 6.34
CA GLN A 264 -16.02 16.64 7.00
C GLN A 264 -14.90 15.66 6.64
N LEU A 265 -14.46 15.64 5.38
CA LEU A 265 -13.31 14.82 4.96
C LEU A 265 -12.00 15.27 5.63
N GLN A 266 -11.82 16.57 5.93
CA GLN A 266 -10.67 17.06 6.71
C GLN A 266 -10.64 16.49 8.13
N LYS A 267 -11.80 16.27 8.75
CA LYS A 267 -11.87 15.60 10.07
C LYS A 267 -11.40 14.15 9.96
N VAL A 268 -11.90 13.42 8.96
CA VAL A 268 -11.46 12.04 8.68
C VAL A 268 -9.96 11.99 8.39
N ALA A 269 -9.45 12.88 7.53
CA ALA A 269 -8.02 12.97 7.21
C ALA A 269 -7.15 13.30 8.44
N THR A 270 -7.67 14.07 9.39
CA THR A 270 -6.99 14.38 10.65
C THR A 270 -6.84 13.13 11.52
N GLU A 271 -7.90 12.31 11.62
CA GLU A 271 -7.86 11.04 12.36
C GLU A 271 -6.89 10.06 11.71
N ILE A 272 -6.94 9.87 10.39
CA ILE A 272 -5.99 9.04 9.64
C ILE A 272 -4.54 9.51 9.90
N THR A 273 -4.29 10.81 9.83
CA THR A 273 -2.96 11.39 10.09
C THR A 273 -2.48 11.08 11.52
N ARG A 274 -3.39 11.14 12.50
CA ARG A 274 -3.10 10.79 13.90
C ARG A 274 -2.73 9.32 14.05
N GLU A 275 -3.46 8.42 13.40
CA GLU A 275 -3.18 6.99 13.41
C GLU A 275 -1.82 6.66 12.78
N ILE A 276 -1.51 7.24 11.61
CA ILE A 276 -0.22 7.08 10.92
C ILE A 276 0.93 7.53 11.81
N ARG A 277 0.82 8.70 12.44
CA ARG A 277 1.84 9.23 13.37
C ARG A 277 1.99 8.35 14.61
N ALA A 278 0.88 7.89 15.18
CA ALA A 278 0.90 6.99 16.33
C ALA A 278 1.58 5.63 15.99
N ALA A 279 1.32 5.09 14.80
CA ALA A 279 1.98 3.88 14.33
C ALA A 279 3.49 4.09 14.15
N SER A 280 3.92 5.21 13.58
CA SER A 280 5.33 5.58 13.45
C SER A 280 6.02 5.73 14.81
N LEU A 281 5.39 6.43 15.76
CA LEU A 281 5.93 6.59 17.12
C LEU A 281 6.08 5.25 17.84
N ARG A 282 5.10 4.34 17.71
CA ARG A 282 5.22 2.98 18.30
C ARG A 282 6.42 2.23 17.75
N ARG A 283 6.60 2.22 16.43
CA ARG A 283 7.75 1.57 15.77
C ARG A 283 9.09 2.16 16.24
N ASN A 284 9.19 3.49 16.31
CA ASN A 284 10.42 4.14 16.76
C ASN A 284 10.73 3.81 18.23
N ARG A 285 9.70 3.72 19.07
CA ARG A 285 9.88 3.31 20.47
C ARG A 285 10.32 1.85 20.58
N GLU A 286 9.69 0.93 19.85
CA GLU A 286 10.06 -0.49 19.81
C GLU A 286 11.50 -0.69 19.33
N LEU A 287 11.92 0.05 18.29
CA LEU A 287 13.31 0.05 17.84
C LEU A 287 14.26 0.56 18.93
N SER A 288 13.94 1.70 19.56
CA SER A 288 14.77 2.26 20.64
C SER A 288 14.94 1.28 21.79
N GLU A 289 13.86 0.66 22.24
CA GLU A 289 13.90 -0.34 23.31
C GLU A 289 14.72 -1.60 22.91
N ALA A 290 14.64 -2.01 21.64
CA ALA A 290 15.43 -3.13 21.12
C ALA A 290 16.92 -2.78 21.06
N LEU A 291 17.28 -1.56 20.61
CA LEU A 291 18.65 -1.07 20.56
C LEU A 291 19.27 -0.92 21.97
N ASP A 292 18.51 -0.41 22.94
CA ASP A 292 18.97 -0.30 24.34
C ASP A 292 19.25 -1.68 24.94
N LYS A 293 18.37 -2.66 24.73
CA LYS A 293 18.62 -4.06 25.15
C LYS A 293 19.83 -4.67 24.45
N ALA A 294 19.98 -4.41 23.15
CA ALA A 294 21.12 -4.87 22.37
C ALA A 294 22.43 -4.32 22.92
N LYS A 295 22.47 -3.03 23.25
CA LYS A 295 23.63 -2.36 23.83
C LYS A 295 24.03 -2.96 25.18
N VAL A 296 23.07 -3.22 26.06
CA VAL A 296 23.32 -3.86 27.35
C VAL A 296 23.86 -5.29 27.18
N SER A 297 23.26 -6.08 26.28
CA SER A 297 23.72 -7.44 25.99
C SER A 297 25.12 -7.44 25.35
N ALA A 298 25.41 -6.50 24.45
CA ALA A 298 26.73 -6.34 23.85
C ALA A 298 27.77 -5.99 24.89
N GLN A 299 27.52 -5.02 25.76
CA GLN A 299 28.44 -4.62 26.81
C GLN A 299 28.74 -5.81 27.78
N THR A 300 27.68 -6.53 28.20
CA THR A 300 27.84 -7.73 29.03
C THR A 300 28.73 -8.79 28.38
N ALA A 301 28.57 -8.98 27.05
CA ALA A 301 29.43 -9.92 26.32
C ALA A 301 30.89 -9.44 26.20
N VAL A 302 31.11 -8.15 25.93
CA VAL A 302 32.45 -7.57 25.89
C VAL A 302 33.16 -7.74 27.23
N ASP A 303 32.49 -7.42 28.33
CA ASP A 303 33.03 -7.56 29.70
C ASP A 303 33.36 -9.02 30.02
N ALA A 304 32.49 -9.95 29.66
CA ALA A 304 32.72 -11.38 29.85
C ALA A 304 33.89 -11.91 29.02
N ILE A 305 34.05 -11.44 27.76
CA ILE A 305 35.20 -11.80 26.90
C ILE A 305 36.51 -11.27 27.51
N GLY A 306 36.49 -10.04 28.05
CA GLY A 306 37.67 -9.41 28.65
C GLY A 306 38.12 -10.03 29.98
N ASN A 307 37.14 -10.32 30.85
CA ASN A 307 37.39 -10.76 32.22
C ASN A 307 37.45 -12.29 32.43
N GLY A 308 37.08 -13.05 31.39
CA GLY A 308 36.89 -14.50 31.47
C GLY A 308 35.45 -14.87 31.81
N ILE A 309 35.06 -16.11 31.48
CA ILE A 309 33.70 -16.55 31.55
C ILE A 309 33.61 -18.06 31.89
N ASN A 310 32.67 -18.47 32.73
CA ASN A 310 32.33 -19.85 32.93
C ASN A 310 31.35 -20.36 31.86
N ALA A 311 31.18 -21.69 31.73
CA ALA A 311 30.34 -22.27 30.68
C ALA A 311 28.85 -21.90 30.82
N THR A 312 28.35 -21.78 32.07
CA THR A 312 26.96 -21.40 32.33
C THR A 312 26.68 -19.97 31.88
N ASP A 313 27.56 -19.03 32.27
CA ASP A 313 27.46 -17.63 31.86
C ASP A 313 27.66 -17.46 30.33
N LYS A 314 28.59 -18.24 29.74
CA LYS A 314 28.77 -18.27 28.28
C LYS A 314 27.46 -18.60 27.57
N ASN A 315 26.77 -19.67 28.02
CA ASN A 315 25.51 -20.09 27.42
C ASN A 315 24.41 -19.01 27.59
N ARG A 316 24.30 -18.44 28.80
CA ARG A 316 23.35 -17.38 29.11
C ARG A 316 23.59 -16.14 28.24
N ILE A 317 24.82 -15.61 28.20
CA ILE A 317 25.18 -14.42 27.44
C ILE A 317 25.01 -14.68 25.92
N SER A 318 25.36 -15.87 25.42
CA SER A 318 25.12 -16.24 24.02
C SER A 318 23.64 -16.28 23.65
N SER A 319 22.80 -16.75 24.59
CA SER A 319 21.34 -16.71 24.45
C SER A 319 20.82 -15.27 24.41
N ASP A 320 21.26 -14.45 25.37
CA ASP A 320 20.84 -13.03 25.46
C ASP A 320 21.23 -12.23 24.21
N LEU A 321 22.44 -12.43 23.67
CA LEU A 321 22.87 -11.84 22.40
C LEU A 321 22.00 -12.30 21.24
N THR A 322 21.64 -13.58 21.18
CA THR A 322 20.79 -14.12 20.11
C THR A 322 19.36 -13.55 20.19
N ILE A 323 18.83 -13.40 21.40
CA ILE A 323 17.51 -12.77 21.64
C ILE A 323 17.56 -11.28 21.25
N ALA A 324 18.59 -10.55 21.69
CA ALA A 324 18.77 -9.14 21.35
C ALA A 324 18.89 -8.94 19.83
N ARG A 325 19.69 -9.77 19.15
CA ARG A 325 19.82 -9.76 17.67
C ARG A 325 18.47 -9.97 16.99
N ARG A 326 17.67 -10.94 17.45
CA ARG A 326 16.32 -11.19 16.90
C ARG A 326 15.40 -10.00 17.12
N SER A 327 15.41 -9.40 18.31
CA SER A 327 14.59 -8.22 18.63
C SER A 327 14.95 -7.02 17.75
N VAL A 328 16.24 -6.76 17.52
CA VAL A 328 16.70 -5.69 16.62
C VAL A 328 16.24 -5.97 15.18
N LEU A 329 16.38 -7.21 14.69
CA LEU A 329 15.97 -7.57 13.33
C LEU A 329 14.44 -7.48 13.13
N GLN A 330 13.65 -7.81 14.15
CA GLN A 330 12.19 -7.80 14.09
C GLN A 330 11.58 -6.42 14.33
N SER A 331 12.35 -5.44 14.83
CA SER A 331 11.86 -4.08 14.99
C SER A 331 11.68 -3.41 13.64
N ASN A 332 10.43 -2.95 13.38
CA ASN A 332 10.09 -2.26 12.14
C ASN A 332 10.69 -0.85 12.14
N VAL A 333 11.45 -0.53 11.11
CA VAL A 333 12.12 0.77 10.95
C VAL A 333 11.31 1.66 10.02
N SER A 334 11.12 2.93 10.42
CA SER A 334 10.30 3.88 9.67
C SER A 334 11.08 4.87 8.79
N ASP A 335 12.41 4.95 8.95
CA ASP A 335 13.26 5.89 8.21
C ASP A 335 14.69 5.35 7.98
N GLU A 336 15.47 6.07 7.17
CA GLU A 336 16.85 5.71 6.84
C GLU A 336 17.76 5.73 8.08
N SER A 337 17.55 6.65 9.00
CA SER A 337 18.34 6.74 10.24
C SER A 337 18.13 5.52 11.12
N GLY A 338 16.89 5.10 11.31
CA GLY A 338 16.56 3.90 12.06
C GLY A 338 17.17 2.64 11.44
N THR A 339 17.15 2.53 10.10
CA THR A 339 17.82 1.44 9.36
C THR A 339 19.30 1.40 9.65
N TYR A 340 19.98 2.54 9.56
CA TYR A 340 21.40 2.65 9.84
C TYR A 340 21.77 2.14 11.24
N TYR A 341 21.03 2.56 12.29
CA TYR A 341 21.25 2.09 13.64
C TYR A 341 20.93 0.60 13.83
N GLN A 342 19.89 0.11 13.15
CA GLN A 342 19.53 -1.31 13.14
C GLN A 342 20.65 -2.17 12.56
N ASP A 343 21.19 -1.78 11.40
CA ASP A 343 22.27 -2.50 10.71
C ASP A 343 23.55 -2.53 11.56
N ILE A 344 23.95 -1.38 12.14
CA ILE A 344 25.12 -1.32 13.02
C ILE A 344 24.97 -2.25 14.25
N ALA A 345 23.81 -2.19 14.91
CA ALA A 345 23.56 -3.03 16.09
C ALA A 345 23.54 -4.51 15.73
N PHE A 346 22.99 -4.85 14.57
CA PHE A 346 22.96 -6.22 14.06
C PHE A 346 24.36 -6.76 13.80
N ASP A 347 25.21 -6.01 13.10
CA ASP A 347 26.58 -6.39 12.77
C ASP A 347 27.44 -6.55 14.04
N GLU A 348 27.29 -5.63 15.00
CA GLU A 348 27.98 -5.72 16.29
C GLU A 348 27.59 -6.98 17.08
N LEU A 349 26.30 -7.26 17.17
CA LEU A 349 25.78 -8.46 17.85
C LEU A 349 26.24 -9.75 17.16
N ASP A 350 26.24 -9.78 15.83
CA ASP A 350 26.68 -10.95 15.05
C ASP A 350 28.19 -11.22 15.25
N MET A 351 28.99 -10.15 15.27
CA MET A 351 30.43 -10.25 15.60
C MET A 351 30.65 -10.79 17.03
N LEU A 352 29.89 -10.31 18.01
CA LEU A 352 30.00 -10.76 19.41
C LEU A 352 29.55 -12.20 19.56
N ILE A 353 28.47 -12.63 18.93
CA ILE A 353 28.02 -14.03 18.88
C ILE A 353 29.13 -14.94 18.30
N GLY A 354 29.79 -14.49 17.22
CA GLY A 354 30.93 -15.19 16.64
C GLY A 354 32.11 -15.32 17.61
N LYS A 355 32.48 -14.26 18.30
CA LYS A 355 33.54 -14.25 19.33
C LYS A 355 33.17 -15.17 20.49
N MET A 356 31.94 -15.11 20.99
CA MET A 356 31.48 -15.98 22.09
C MET A 356 31.54 -17.48 21.76
N LYS A 357 31.18 -17.86 20.49
CA LYS A 357 31.32 -19.25 20.03
C LYS A 357 32.77 -19.74 20.06
N GLY A 358 33.70 -18.86 19.68
CA GLY A 358 35.14 -19.18 19.61
C GLY A 358 35.86 -19.25 20.95
N ILE A 359 35.22 -18.82 22.07
CA ILE A 359 35.85 -18.87 23.38
C ILE A 359 35.93 -20.33 23.86
N THR A 360 37.12 -20.86 23.90
CA THR A 360 37.44 -22.23 24.40
C THR A 360 38.20 -22.25 25.71
N THR A 361 38.75 -21.09 26.12
CA THR A 361 39.56 -20.96 27.32
C THR A 361 38.80 -20.18 28.38
N PHE A 362 38.79 -20.75 29.61
CA PHE A 362 38.31 -20.08 30.79
C PHE A 362 39.44 -19.25 31.39
N LYS A 363 39.28 -17.94 31.57
CA LYS A 363 40.18 -17.11 32.37
C LYS A 363 39.62 -17.01 33.77
N ALA A 364 40.47 -17.27 34.78
CA ALA A 364 40.07 -17.08 36.16
C ALA A 364 39.75 -15.60 36.40
N ILE A 365 38.48 -15.33 36.79
CA ILE A 365 38.02 -13.98 37.07
C ILE A 365 38.75 -13.42 38.30
N ASN A 366 38.92 -12.11 38.38
CA ASN A 366 39.53 -11.40 39.53
C ASN A 366 38.80 -11.60 40.88
N THR A 367 37.71 -12.32 40.93
CA THR A 367 36.93 -12.68 42.11
C THR A 367 37.61 -13.73 43.00
N LEU A 368 38.71 -14.33 42.55
CA LEU A 368 39.56 -15.19 43.39
C LEU A 368 40.57 -14.29 44.12
N GLU A 369 40.07 -13.39 44.96
CA GLU A 369 40.88 -12.61 45.88
C GLU A 369 41.61 -13.56 46.81
N GLY A 370 42.93 -13.42 46.89
CA GLY A 370 43.80 -14.25 47.74
C GLY A 370 44.69 -15.24 46.98
N LEU A 371 44.44 -15.53 45.71
CA LEU A 371 45.33 -16.38 44.91
C LEU A 371 46.44 -15.59 44.25
N THR A 372 47.66 -16.15 44.26
CA THR A 372 48.82 -15.64 43.55
C THR A 372 48.63 -15.75 42.03
N ASN A 373 49.33 -14.93 41.24
CA ASN A 373 49.28 -14.98 39.80
C ASN A 373 49.66 -16.36 39.21
N THR A 374 50.50 -17.13 39.92
CA THR A 374 50.88 -18.48 39.52
C THR A 374 49.71 -19.46 39.70
N GLU A 375 49.00 -19.38 40.83
CA GLU A 375 47.82 -20.21 41.12
C GLU A 375 46.68 -19.90 40.12
N LYS A 376 46.44 -18.64 39.81
CA LYS A 376 45.46 -18.23 38.80
C LYS A 376 45.78 -18.83 37.43
N ARG A 377 47.05 -18.83 37.01
CA ARG A 377 47.49 -19.44 35.75
C ARG A 377 47.32 -20.97 35.72
N ILE A 378 47.53 -21.64 36.87
CA ILE A 378 47.30 -23.07 36.97
C ILE A 378 45.80 -23.37 36.83
N LEU A 379 44.95 -22.65 37.55
CA LEU A 379 43.51 -22.80 37.45
C LEU A 379 42.98 -22.55 36.00
N GLU A 380 43.52 -21.52 35.31
CA GLU A 380 43.19 -21.29 33.91
C GLU A 380 43.47 -22.50 33.02
N LYS A 381 44.62 -23.15 33.22
CA LYS A 381 45.00 -24.37 32.47
C LYS A 381 44.06 -25.53 32.79
N VAL A 382 43.73 -25.70 34.08
CA VAL A 382 42.81 -26.77 34.53
C VAL A 382 41.43 -26.56 33.95
N PHE A 383 40.87 -25.35 34.04
CA PHE A 383 39.56 -25.05 33.49
C PHE A 383 39.53 -25.18 31.97
N THR A 384 40.61 -24.77 31.29
CA THR A 384 40.76 -24.97 29.85
C THR A 384 40.74 -26.47 29.47
N ALA A 385 41.41 -27.31 30.24
CA ALA A 385 41.45 -28.77 30.03
C ALA A 385 40.07 -29.41 30.28
N ILE A 386 39.36 -28.97 31.33
CA ILE A 386 38.02 -29.45 31.66
C ILE A 386 37.04 -29.11 30.52
N LEU A 387 37.09 -27.87 30.02
CA LEU A 387 36.24 -27.46 28.90
C LEU A 387 36.57 -28.17 27.59
N ALA A 388 37.87 -28.40 27.32
CA ALA A 388 38.33 -29.13 26.14
C ALA A 388 37.92 -30.62 26.15
N SER A 389 37.66 -31.19 27.33
CA SER A 389 37.19 -32.58 27.46
C SER A 389 35.76 -32.84 26.95
N ASN A 390 35.01 -31.79 26.61
CA ASN A 390 33.60 -31.84 26.17
C ASN A 390 32.67 -32.66 27.11
N ALA A 391 33.04 -32.78 28.38
CA ALA A 391 32.21 -33.46 29.36
C ALA A 391 30.90 -32.70 29.59
N SER A 392 29.78 -33.39 29.60
CA SER A 392 28.44 -32.81 29.76
C SER A 392 28.26 -32.04 31.10
N ASN A 393 29.13 -32.29 32.07
CA ASN A 393 29.14 -31.67 33.39
C ASN A 393 30.37 -30.77 33.65
N ALA A 394 31.14 -30.42 32.59
CA ALA A 394 32.34 -29.59 32.69
C ALA A 394 32.09 -28.26 33.42
N SER A 395 30.95 -27.62 33.12
CA SER A 395 30.51 -26.38 33.79
C SER A 395 30.28 -26.55 35.28
N ALA A 396 29.56 -27.60 35.67
CA ALA A 396 29.26 -27.88 37.08
C ALA A 396 30.51 -28.19 37.89
N ILE A 397 31.49 -28.87 37.28
CA ILE A 397 32.77 -29.13 37.89
C ILE A 397 33.55 -27.83 38.13
N ILE A 398 33.61 -26.94 37.16
CA ILE A 398 34.27 -25.63 37.27
C ILE A 398 33.61 -24.80 38.39
N ASP A 399 32.27 -24.75 38.39
CA ASP A 399 31.51 -23.99 39.41
C ASP A 399 31.72 -24.56 40.81
N GLN A 400 31.82 -25.91 41.01
CA GLN A 400 32.16 -26.52 42.26
C GLN A 400 33.57 -26.16 42.74
N ILE A 401 34.54 -26.15 41.84
CA ILE A 401 35.92 -25.75 42.14
C ILE A 401 35.95 -24.28 42.58
N LEU A 402 35.27 -23.38 41.86
CA LEU A 402 35.21 -21.96 42.24
C LEU A 402 34.50 -21.72 43.58
N LEU A 403 33.43 -22.48 43.88
CA LEU A 403 32.74 -22.41 45.17
C LEU A 403 33.61 -22.91 46.33
N SER A 404 34.53 -23.86 46.14
CA SER A 404 35.45 -24.32 47.18
C SER A 404 36.42 -23.22 47.60
N PHE A 405 36.95 -22.42 46.66
CA PHE A 405 37.81 -21.29 46.96
C PHE A 405 37.12 -20.12 47.65
N THR A 406 35.80 -19.91 47.39
CA THR A 406 35.04 -18.86 48.09
C THR A 406 34.64 -19.23 49.50
N LYS A 407 34.60 -20.52 49.84
CA LYS A 407 34.32 -21.02 51.24
C LYS A 407 35.52 -20.96 52.10
N GLU A 408 36.74 -21.23 51.63
CA GLU A 408 37.97 -21.17 52.40
C GLU A 408 38.40 -19.76 52.79
N ASN A 409 38.01 -18.73 52.05
CA ASN A 409 38.29 -17.34 52.41
C ASN A 409 37.30 -16.68 53.37
N LYS A 410 36.37 -17.44 53.97
CA LYS A 410 35.45 -16.98 55.04
C LYS A 410 35.68 -17.56 56.43
N ASN A 411 36.74 -18.35 56.60
CA ASN A 411 37.26 -18.77 57.88
C ASN A 411 38.62 -18.10 58.06
#